data_34fa2eb347c6cde44d815b2a44b16d2e
#
_entry.id   34fa2eb347c6cde44d815b2a44b16d2e
#
_cell.length_a   1.000
_cell.length_b   1.000
_cell.length_c   1.000
_cell.angle_alpha   90.00
_cell.angle_beta   90.00
_cell.angle_gamma   90.00
#
_symmetry.space_group_name_H-M   'P 1'
#
loop_
_entity.id
_entity.type
_entity.pdbx_description
1 polymer ?
#
loop_
_entity_poly.entity_id
_entity_poly.type
_entity_poly.pdbx_seq_one_letter_code
_entity_poly.pdbx_strand_id
1 'polypeptide(L)'
;MLFLKSTSVTKAPGIYEVDVAAKPPGKTFGIFMATDPDNPPSAILAALTELGFHNTYKQAYTHKDKGKVLDLHFQKNGTGLFNGWKTEECTANLAAIEAIFGQAGIKVAPRVMTLAEAYA
;
A
#
# COMPACT_ATOMS: atom_id res chain seq x y z
N MET A 1 -4.99 8.69 -12.17
CA MET A 1 -4.35 7.42 -11.87
C MET A 1 -3.23 7.64 -10.86
N LEU A 2 -3.24 6.89 -9.81
CA LEU A 2 -2.24 7.00 -8.74
C LEU A 2 -1.19 5.91 -8.87
N PHE A 3 0.06 6.33 -8.91
CA PHE A 3 1.19 5.44 -8.66
C PHE A 3 1.90 5.94 -7.41
N LEU A 4 2.00 5.07 -6.42
CA LEU A 4 2.66 5.39 -5.18
C LEU A 4 3.83 4.47 -4.98
N LYS A 5 4.99 5.06 -4.82
CA LYS A 5 6.16 4.33 -4.37
C LYS A 5 6.80 5.12 -3.24
N SER A 6 6.63 4.65 -2.04
CA SER A 6 7.41 5.19 -0.94
C SER A 6 8.30 4.08 -0.40
N THR A 7 9.57 4.21 -0.63
CA THR A 7 10.53 3.42 0.11
C THR A 7 10.72 4.13 1.44
N SER A 8 9.96 3.76 2.41
CA SER A 8 10.22 4.22 3.74
C SER A 8 11.02 3.15 4.45
N VAL A 9 12.27 3.42 4.63
CA VAL A 9 13.00 2.68 5.66
C VAL A 9 12.44 3.19 6.97
N THR A 10 11.57 2.43 7.53
CA THR A 10 10.86 2.89 8.68
C THR A 10 11.54 2.43 9.93
N LYS A 11 11.68 3.36 10.82
CA LYS A 11 11.84 3.07 12.23
C LYS A 11 10.49 2.72 12.87
N ALA A 12 9.44 2.54 12.08
CA ALA A 12 8.16 2.12 12.61
C ALA A 12 8.24 0.64 12.97
N PRO A 13 7.79 0.26 14.15
CA PRO A 13 7.82 -1.14 14.54
C PRO A 13 7.05 -2.02 13.56
N GLY A 14 7.72 -3.05 13.07
CA GLY A 14 7.08 -4.08 12.26
C GLY A 14 7.02 -3.83 10.76
N ILE A 15 7.45 -2.66 10.26
CA ILE A 15 7.42 -2.37 8.82
C ILE A 15 8.80 -1.99 8.30
N TYR A 16 9.25 -2.69 7.26
CA TYR A 16 10.50 -2.40 6.57
C TYR A 16 10.29 -1.55 5.33
N GLU A 17 9.21 -1.80 4.58
CA GLU A 17 8.96 -1.15 3.31
C GLU A 17 7.47 -1.11 3.02
N VAL A 18 7.00 -0.03 2.37
CA VAL A 18 5.62 0.10 1.92
C VAL A 18 5.60 0.67 0.51
N ASP A 19 4.93 -0.03 -0.40
CA ASP A 19 4.62 0.47 -1.73
C ASP A 19 3.11 0.53 -1.91
N VAL A 20 2.63 1.60 -2.52
CA VAL A 20 1.21 1.75 -2.81
C VAL A 20 1.03 2.05 -4.28
N ALA A 21 0.14 1.33 -4.94
CA ALA A 21 -0.08 1.49 -6.38
C ALA A 21 -1.55 1.32 -6.78
N ALA A 22 -1.98 2.16 -7.70
CA ALA A 22 -3.23 2.01 -8.42
C ALA A 22 -2.97 2.39 -9.86
N LYS A 23 -3.10 1.46 -10.80
CA LYS A 23 -2.76 1.73 -12.20
C LYS A 23 -3.57 0.88 -13.16
N PRO A 24 -3.73 1.36 -14.44
CA PRO A 24 -4.45 0.62 -15.45
C PRO A 24 -3.72 -0.69 -15.85
N PRO A 25 -4.43 -1.65 -16.47
CA PRO A 25 -5.86 -1.60 -16.75
C PRO A 25 -6.73 -2.03 -15.57
N GLY A 26 -6.13 -2.40 -14.45
CA GLY A 26 -6.86 -2.92 -13.30
C GLY A 26 -7.62 -1.85 -12.52
N LYS A 27 -8.60 -2.31 -11.76
CA LYS A 27 -9.35 -1.47 -10.82
C LYS A 27 -8.81 -1.58 -9.41
N THR A 28 -7.71 -2.28 -9.25
CA THR A 28 -7.15 -2.61 -7.94
C THR A 28 -6.25 -1.51 -7.42
N PHE A 29 -6.51 -1.10 -6.21
CA PHE A 29 -5.61 -0.27 -5.42
C PHE A 29 -4.84 -1.21 -4.49
N GLY A 30 -3.52 -1.25 -4.61
CA GLY A 30 -2.68 -2.18 -3.88
C GLY A 30 -1.76 -1.50 -2.88
N ILE A 31 -1.60 -2.13 -1.72
CA ILE A 31 -0.64 -1.77 -0.70
C ILE A 31 0.25 -2.98 -0.46
N PHE A 32 1.53 -2.84 -0.71
CA PHE A 32 2.51 -3.92 -0.64
C PHE A 32 3.51 -3.60 0.48
N MET A 33 3.57 -4.48 1.47
CA MET A 33 4.40 -4.25 2.65
C MET A 33 5.38 -5.38 2.88
N ALA A 34 6.62 -5.02 3.22
CA ALA A 34 7.56 -5.95 3.84
C ALA A 34 7.52 -5.70 5.34
N THR A 35 7.15 -6.70 6.11
CA THR A 35 6.91 -6.59 7.55
C THR A 35 7.77 -7.54 8.37
N ASP A 36 7.90 -7.24 9.65
CA ASP A 36 8.55 -8.13 10.62
C ASP A 36 7.52 -9.12 11.17
N PRO A 37 7.66 -10.43 10.92
CA PRO A 37 6.70 -11.41 11.41
C PRO A 37 6.69 -11.56 12.93
N ASP A 38 7.76 -11.19 13.60
CA ASP A 38 7.86 -11.26 15.05
C ASP A 38 7.27 -10.02 15.75
N ASN A 39 7.02 -8.96 14.98
CA ASN A 39 6.44 -7.71 15.48
C ASN A 39 5.49 -7.10 14.43
N PRO A 40 4.38 -7.77 14.11
CA PRO A 40 3.49 -7.32 13.05
C PRO A 40 2.85 -5.96 13.37
N PRO A 41 2.64 -5.11 12.36
CA PRO A 41 2.02 -3.79 12.55
C PRO A 41 0.49 -3.92 12.66
N SER A 42 0.02 -4.53 13.74
CA SER A 42 -1.38 -4.95 13.90
C SER A 42 -2.38 -3.81 13.75
N ALA A 43 -2.06 -2.63 14.29
CA ALA A 43 -2.96 -1.46 14.20
C ALA A 43 -3.14 -1.01 12.74
N ILE A 44 -2.06 -1.02 11.95
CA ILE A 44 -2.10 -0.67 10.53
C ILE A 44 -2.92 -1.69 9.76
N LEU A 45 -2.69 -2.99 10.00
CA LEU A 45 -3.41 -4.06 9.32
C LEU A 45 -4.91 -3.98 9.60
N ALA A 46 -5.28 -3.73 10.85
CA ALA A 46 -6.68 -3.54 11.24
C ALA A 46 -7.31 -2.32 10.57
N ALA A 47 -6.60 -1.19 10.53
CA ALA A 47 -7.09 0.03 9.90
C ALA A 47 -7.28 -0.13 8.39
N LEU A 48 -6.38 -0.83 7.70
CA LEU A 48 -6.53 -1.13 6.28
C LEU A 48 -7.74 -2.03 6.01
N THR A 49 -7.98 -3.00 6.87
CA THR A 49 -9.14 -3.88 6.78
C THR A 49 -10.45 -3.08 6.96
N GLU A 50 -10.49 -2.17 7.92
CA GLU A 50 -11.66 -1.29 8.12
C GLU A 50 -11.91 -0.37 6.93
N LEU A 51 -10.85 0.06 6.25
CA LEU A 51 -10.96 0.89 5.05
C LEU A 51 -11.47 0.11 3.84
N GLY A 52 -11.56 -1.22 3.93
CA GLY A 52 -12.06 -2.10 2.87
C GLY A 52 -10.98 -2.81 2.06
N PHE A 53 -9.74 -2.73 2.49
CA PHE A 53 -8.66 -3.50 1.88
C PHE A 53 -8.65 -4.94 2.38
N HIS A 54 -8.34 -5.88 1.50
CA HIS A 54 -8.26 -7.30 1.81
C HIS A 54 -6.83 -7.79 1.68
N ASN A 55 -6.40 -8.64 2.61
CA ASN A 55 -5.12 -9.31 2.50
C ASN A 55 -5.21 -10.39 1.41
N THR A 56 -4.56 -10.15 0.27
CA THR A 56 -4.60 -11.04 -0.89
C THR A 56 -3.34 -11.89 -1.04
N TYR A 57 -2.30 -11.58 -0.31
CA TYR A 57 -1.03 -12.30 -0.38
C TYR A 57 -0.31 -12.23 0.95
N LYS A 58 0.28 -13.35 1.35
CA LYS A 58 1.05 -13.46 2.59
C LYS A 58 2.13 -14.52 2.40
N GLN A 59 3.39 -14.09 2.44
CA GLN A 59 4.50 -15.03 2.31
C GLN A 59 5.67 -14.63 3.20
N ALA A 60 6.14 -15.58 3.99
CA ALA A 60 7.32 -15.43 4.82
C ALA A 60 8.57 -15.89 4.07
N TYR A 61 9.67 -15.17 4.25
CA TYR A 61 10.96 -15.56 3.72
C TYR A 61 12.09 -14.96 4.56
N THR A 62 13.33 -15.39 4.29
CA THR A 62 14.51 -14.82 4.96
C THR A 62 15.20 -13.86 3.99
N HIS A 63 15.21 -12.59 4.37
CA HIS A 63 15.91 -11.55 3.61
C HIS A 63 17.39 -11.51 4.03
N LYS A 64 18.27 -11.31 3.07
CA LYS A 64 19.72 -11.28 3.28
C LYS A 64 20.14 -10.27 4.36
N ASP A 65 19.54 -9.09 4.35
CA ASP A 65 19.93 -7.99 5.24
C ASP A 65 18.98 -7.76 6.41
N LYS A 66 17.70 -8.14 6.25
CA LYS A 66 16.63 -7.86 7.22
C LYS A 66 16.28 -9.05 8.11
N GLY A 67 16.78 -10.24 7.78
CA GLY A 67 16.40 -11.47 8.47
C GLY A 67 15.01 -11.96 8.05
N LYS A 68 14.17 -12.32 9.01
CA LYS A 68 12.81 -12.79 8.72
C LYS A 68 11.93 -11.66 8.22
N VAL A 69 11.29 -11.87 7.09
CA VAL A 69 10.37 -10.92 6.46
C VAL A 69 9.06 -11.63 6.12
N LEU A 70 7.95 -10.95 6.36
CA LEU A 70 6.64 -11.36 5.92
C LEU A 70 6.10 -10.33 4.94
N ASP A 71 5.97 -10.72 3.67
CA ASP A 71 5.34 -9.88 2.65
C ASP A 71 3.83 -9.99 2.75
N LEU A 72 3.18 -8.84 2.75
CA LEU A 72 1.74 -8.72 2.79
C LEU A 72 1.27 -7.82 1.66
N HIS A 73 0.28 -8.29 0.89
CA HIS A 73 -0.41 -7.47 -0.09
C HIS A 73 -1.84 -7.25 0.37
N PHE A 74 -2.24 -5.99 0.43
CA PHE A 74 -3.62 -5.60 0.67
C PHE A 74 -4.15 -4.94 -0.58
N GLN A 75 -5.35 -5.32 -0.99
CA GLN A 75 -5.95 -4.83 -2.22
C GLN A 75 -7.41 -4.45 -2.04
N LYS A 76 -7.85 -3.44 -2.79
CA LYS A 76 -9.22 -2.99 -2.83
C LYS A 76 -9.58 -2.66 -4.28
N ASN A 77 -10.74 -3.12 -4.74
CA ASN A 77 -11.23 -2.81 -6.07
C ASN A 77 -11.99 -1.48 -6.08
N GLY A 78 -11.71 -0.67 -7.07
CA GLY A 78 -12.41 0.58 -7.30
C GLY A 78 -13.73 0.40 -8.02
N THR A 79 -14.53 1.45 -8.04
CA THR A 79 -15.81 1.49 -8.75
C THR A 79 -15.69 2.07 -10.16
N GLY A 80 -14.48 2.40 -10.60
CA GLY A 80 -14.22 2.89 -11.96
C GLY A 80 -14.60 1.85 -13.01
N LEU A 81 -15.17 2.30 -14.13
CA LEU A 81 -15.64 1.39 -15.19
C LEU A 81 -14.48 0.79 -16.00
N PHE A 82 -13.45 1.60 -16.25
CA PHE A 82 -12.28 1.21 -17.04
C PHE A 82 -11.03 1.81 -16.38
N ASN A 83 -9.88 1.37 -16.71
CA ASN A 83 -8.60 2.02 -16.40
C ASN A 83 -8.39 2.51 -14.95
N GLY A 84 -8.88 1.77 -13.96
CA GLY A 84 -8.59 2.04 -12.56
C GLY A 84 -9.64 2.88 -11.84
N TRP A 85 -9.19 3.74 -10.96
CA TRP A 85 -10.03 4.43 -9.99
C TRP A 85 -10.50 5.80 -10.46
N LYS A 86 -11.70 6.20 -10.05
CA LYS A 86 -12.13 7.59 -10.18
C LYS A 86 -11.23 8.49 -9.35
N THR A 87 -11.00 9.70 -9.81
CA THR A 87 -10.10 10.64 -9.14
C THR A 87 -10.48 10.87 -7.67
N GLU A 88 -11.78 11.05 -7.40
CA GLU A 88 -12.29 11.30 -6.06
C GLU A 88 -12.02 10.10 -5.13
N GLU A 89 -12.24 8.89 -5.62
CA GLU A 89 -11.94 7.67 -4.85
C GLU A 89 -10.46 7.53 -4.57
N CYS A 90 -9.62 7.78 -5.58
CA CYS A 90 -8.17 7.74 -5.42
C CYS A 90 -7.71 8.73 -4.36
N THR A 91 -8.19 9.97 -4.42
CA THR A 91 -7.83 11.03 -3.48
C THR A 91 -8.26 10.68 -2.06
N ALA A 92 -9.49 10.18 -1.90
CA ALA A 92 -10.03 9.82 -0.59
C ALA A 92 -9.27 8.63 0.03
N ASN A 93 -9.02 7.58 -0.75
CA ASN A 93 -8.27 6.42 -0.26
C ASN A 93 -6.83 6.79 0.06
N LEU A 94 -6.22 7.63 -0.75
CA LEU A 94 -4.86 8.09 -0.52
C LEU A 94 -4.75 8.87 0.78
N ALA A 95 -5.66 9.82 1.03
CA ALA A 95 -5.68 10.59 2.27
C ALA A 95 -5.84 9.68 3.49
N ALA A 96 -6.71 8.66 3.40
CA ALA A 96 -6.90 7.70 4.48
C ALA A 96 -5.63 6.85 4.71
N ILE A 97 -4.98 6.41 3.65
CA ILE A 97 -3.74 5.63 3.74
C ILE A 97 -2.62 6.48 4.35
N GLU A 98 -2.48 7.72 3.91
CA GLU A 98 -1.49 8.66 4.48
C GLU A 98 -1.71 8.85 5.98
N ALA A 99 -2.96 8.98 6.42
CA ALA A 99 -3.30 9.12 7.83
C ALA A 99 -2.95 7.86 8.63
N ILE A 100 -3.28 6.69 8.10
CA ILE A 100 -3.00 5.40 8.74
C ILE A 100 -1.49 5.21 8.95
N PHE A 101 -0.72 5.40 7.91
CA PHE A 101 0.75 5.25 7.99
C PHE A 101 1.40 6.40 8.77
N GLY A 102 0.85 7.61 8.67
CA GLY A 102 1.34 8.77 9.39
C GLY A 102 1.29 8.59 10.90
N GLN A 103 0.29 7.90 11.42
CA GLN A 103 0.18 7.58 12.85
C GLN A 103 1.34 6.70 13.33
N ALA A 104 1.91 5.90 12.44
CA ALA A 104 3.06 5.06 12.73
C ALA A 104 4.39 5.76 12.39
N GLY A 105 4.37 7.02 12.02
CA GLY A 105 5.57 7.77 11.64
C GLY A 105 6.06 7.51 10.22
N ILE A 106 5.24 6.88 9.39
CA ILE A 106 5.61 6.53 8.02
C ILE A 106 5.03 7.56 7.06
N LYS A 107 5.89 8.18 6.26
CA LYS A 107 5.44 9.09 5.22
C LYS A 107 5.29 8.34 3.91
N VAL A 108 4.06 8.28 3.42
CA VAL A 108 3.75 7.78 2.09
C VAL A 108 3.74 8.98 1.13
N ALA A 109 4.52 8.90 0.06
CA ALA A 109 4.65 10.00 -0.90
C ALA A 109 3.96 9.60 -2.22
N PRO A 110 2.68 9.92 -2.39
CA PRO A 110 1.95 9.57 -3.58
C PRO A 110 2.29 10.48 -4.75
N ARG A 111 2.29 9.90 -5.95
CA ARG A 111 2.38 10.67 -7.19
C ARG A 111 1.19 10.33 -8.07
N VAL A 112 0.41 11.35 -8.42
CA VAL A 112 -0.68 11.21 -9.37
C VAL A 112 -0.09 11.24 -10.79
N MET A 113 -0.47 10.26 -11.60
CA MET A 113 0.01 10.12 -12.97
C MET A 113 -1.15 10.23 -13.95
N THR A 114 -0.86 10.75 -15.15
CA THR A 114 -1.78 10.67 -16.27
C THR A 114 -1.85 9.23 -16.80
N LEU A 115 -2.86 8.94 -17.60
CA LEU A 115 -2.98 7.61 -18.22
C LEU A 115 -1.77 7.32 -19.11
N ALA A 116 -1.30 8.31 -19.86
CA ALA A 116 -0.13 8.16 -20.71
C ALA A 116 1.13 7.84 -19.91
N GLU A 117 1.35 8.53 -18.79
CA GLU A 117 2.47 8.25 -17.89
C GLU A 117 2.41 6.83 -17.30
N ALA A 118 1.23 6.38 -16.94
CA ALA A 118 1.03 5.06 -16.34
C ALA A 118 1.33 3.91 -17.32
N TYR A 119 1.19 4.15 -18.62
CA TYR A 119 1.51 3.18 -19.67
C TYR A 119 2.92 3.35 -20.27
N ALA A 120 3.62 4.36 -19.88
CA ALA A 120 4.97 4.62 -20.41
C ALA A 120 5.98 3.55 -19.99
#